data_c6261d77805cec74387d0e774e9ab0a5
#
_entry.id   c6261d77805cec74387d0e774e9ab0a5
#
_cell.length_a   1.000
_cell.length_b   1.000
_cell.length_c   1.000
_cell.angle_alpha   90.00
_cell.angle_beta   90.00
_cell.angle_gamma   90.00
#
_symmetry.space_group_name_H-M   'P 1'
#
loop_
_entity.id
_entity.type
_entity.pdbx_description
1 polymer ?
#
loop_
_entity_poly.entity_id
_entity_poly.type
_entity_poly.pdbx_seq_one_letter_code
_entity_poly.pdbx_strand_id
1 'polypeptide(L)'
;MKSKKNIVLIGMMGSGKSLIGKILSKKLNLEFIDIDNKIEINEKKTISDIFKINGEKYFRKVEENISLEYLVLEKKIISLGGGGYINPKIRKQCMKNNISVWLNWKDETYSYRKKLN
;
A
#
# COMPACT_ATOMS: atom_id res chain seq x y z
N MET A 1 4.73 -7.92 -23.61
CA MET A 1 5.63 -8.40 -22.57
C MET A 1 4.93 -8.38 -21.21
N LYS A 2 5.13 -9.39 -20.44
CA LYS A 2 4.46 -9.52 -19.15
C LYS A 2 5.44 -9.29 -18.02
N SER A 3 5.32 -8.19 -17.37
CA SER A 3 6.13 -7.93 -16.18
C SER A 3 5.60 -8.79 -15.03
N LYS A 4 6.51 -9.35 -14.25
CA LYS A 4 6.15 -10.09 -13.04
C LYS A 4 6.16 -9.18 -11.83
N LYS A 5 6.47 -7.91 -12.01
CA LYS A 5 6.57 -6.97 -10.90
C LYS A 5 5.21 -6.67 -10.30
N ASN A 6 5.23 -6.32 -9.02
CA ASN A 6 4.06 -5.76 -8.37
C ASN A 6 3.99 -4.26 -8.65
N ILE A 7 2.80 -3.71 -8.59
CA ILE A 7 2.62 -2.26 -8.57
C ILE A 7 2.33 -1.90 -7.13
N VAL A 8 3.19 -1.07 -6.53
CA VAL A 8 3.06 -0.69 -5.14
C VAL A 8 2.56 0.74 -5.06
N LEU A 9 1.40 0.92 -4.46
CA LEU A 9 0.81 2.24 -4.28
C LEU A 9 1.25 2.82 -2.95
N ILE A 10 1.83 3.99 -2.98
CA ILE A 10 2.38 4.65 -1.81
C ILE A 10 1.74 6.02 -1.70
N GLY A 11 1.33 6.39 -0.51
CA GLY A 11 0.72 7.68 -0.31
C GLY A 11 0.10 7.77 1.06
N MET A 12 -0.25 8.98 1.45
CA MET A 12 -0.84 9.22 2.75
C MET A 12 -2.30 8.78 2.78
N MET A 13 -2.82 8.61 3.98
CA MET A 13 -4.22 8.34 4.17
C MET A 13 -5.04 9.40 3.44
N GLY A 14 -6.08 8.97 2.74
CA GLY A 14 -6.91 9.91 1.98
C GLY A 14 -6.36 10.26 0.61
N SER A 15 -5.26 9.64 0.19
CA SER A 15 -4.67 9.93 -1.11
C SER A 15 -5.36 9.18 -2.26
N GLY A 16 -6.31 8.32 -1.95
CA GLY A 16 -7.04 7.59 -2.97
C GLY A 16 -6.43 6.25 -3.37
N LYS A 17 -5.52 5.71 -2.55
CA LYS A 17 -4.88 4.44 -2.87
C LYS A 17 -5.86 3.30 -3.13
N SER A 18 -6.90 3.19 -2.29
CA SER A 18 -7.88 2.13 -2.45
C SER A 18 -8.64 2.25 -3.76
N LEU A 19 -9.06 3.46 -4.10
CA LEU A 19 -9.81 3.69 -5.33
C LEU A 19 -8.94 3.39 -6.54
N ILE A 20 -7.74 3.96 -6.57
CA ILE A 20 -6.81 3.74 -7.69
C ILE A 20 -6.44 2.26 -7.80
N GLY A 21 -6.20 1.61 -6.67
CA GLY A 21 -5.87 0.19 -6.66
C GLY A 21 -6.96 -0.66 -7.26
N LYS A 22 -8.21 -0.37 -6.94
CA LYS A 22 -9.34 -1.12 -7.48
C LYS A 22 -9.50 -0.89 -8.97
N ILE A 23 -9.31 0.34 -9.42
CA ILE A 23 -9.39 0.67 -10.85
C ILE A 23 -8.30 -0.06 -11.61
N LEU A 24 -7.07 -0.01 -11.14
CA LEU A 24 -5.96 -0.69 -11.79
C LEU A 24 -6.14 -2.21 -11.77
N SER A 25 -6.67 -2.73 -10.69
CA SER A 25 -6.93 -4.15 -10.56
C SER A 25 -7.83 -4.65 -11.68
N LYS A 26 -8.90 -3.91 -11.95
CA LYS A 26 -9.81 -4.27 -13.02
C LYS A 26 -9.16 -4.13 -14.39
N LYS A 27 -8.48 -3.01 -14.62
CA LYS A 27 -7.88 -2.74 -15.93
C LYS A 27 -6.76 -3.71 -16.28
N LEU A 28 -5.95 -4.07 -15.31
CA LEU A 28 -4.79 -4.91 -15.54
C LEU A 28 -5.04 -6.38 -15.23
N ASN A 29 -6.21 -6.68 -14.68
CA ASN A 29 -6.58 -8.03 -14.25
C ASN A 29 -5.56 -8.58 -13.25
N LEU A 30 -5.23 -7.76 -12.25
CA LEU A 30 -4.30 -8.13 -11.18
C LEU A 30 -5.04 -8.05 -9.85
N GLU A 31 -4.65 -8.92 -8.92
CA GLU A 31 -5.25 -8.90 -7.59
C GLU A 31 -4.82 -7.66 -6.82
N PHE A 32 -5.78 -7.01 -6.14
CA PHE A 32 -5.49 -5.86 -5.30
C PHE A 32 -5.35 -6.30 -3.85
N ILE A 33 -4.28 -5.88 -3.22
CA ILE A 33 -3.98 -6.20 -1.82
C ILE A 33 -3.80 -4.90 -1.06
N ASP A 34 -4.63 -4.70 -0.05
CA ASP A 34 -4.55 -3.56 0.85
C ASP A 34 -3.89 -4.04 2.14
N ILE A 35 -2.67 -3.58 2.40
CA ILE A 35 -1.90 -4.04 3.56
C ILE A 35 -2.61 -3.74 4.87
N ASP A 36 -3.20 -2.54 5.02
CA ASP A 36 -3.92 -2.21 6.24
C ASP A 36 -5.07 -3.19 6.49
N ASN A 37 -5.77 -3.57 5.43
CA ASN A 37 -6.85 -4.54 5.54
C ASN A 37 -6.31 -5.90 5.97
N LYS A 38 -5.18 -6.32 5.42
CA LYS A 38 -4.57 -7.59 5.79
C LYS A 38 -4.12 -7.61 7.24
N ILE A 39 -3.63 -6.47 7.72
CA ILE A 39 -3.25 -6.36 9.13
C ILE A 39 -4.47 -6.53 10.02
N GLU A 40 -5.57 -5.85 9.70
CA GLU A 40 -6.78 -5.93 10.51
C GLU A 40 -7.35 -7.33 10.54
N ILE A 41 -7.33 -8.01 9.41
CA ILE A 41 -7.80 -9.40 9.35
C ILE A 41 -6.90 -10.30 10.19
N ASN A 42 -5.60 -10.13 10.07
CA ASN A 42 -4.64 -10.96 10.81
C ASN A 42 -4.75 -10.77 12.31
N GLU A 43 -4.93 -9.53 12.76
CA GLU A 43 -4.98 -9.21 14.17
C GLU A 43 -6.40 -9.31 14.75
N LYS A 44 -7.41 -9.42 13.90
CA LYS A 44 -8.82 -9.45 14.28
C LYS A 44 -9.21 -8.21 15.08
N LYS A 45 -8.65 -7.07 14.70
CA LYS A 45 -8.87 -5.77 15.33
C LYS A 45 -8.69 -4.68 14.29
N THR A 46 -9.31 -3.53 14.55
CA THR A 46 -9.03 -2.36 13.75
C THR A 46 -7.62 -1.85 14.05
N ILE A 47 -7.05 -1.11 13.13
CA ILE A 47 -5.73 -0.53 13.35
C ILE A 47 -5.75 0.37 14.58
N SER A 48 -6.83 1.14 14.77
CA SER A 48 -6.98 1.98 15.95
C SER A 48 -6.89 1.16 17.23
N ASP A 49 -7.54 0.02 17.27
CA ASP A 49 -7.51 -0.85 18.45
C ASP A 49 -6.13 -1.46 18.66
N ILE A 50 -5.44 -1.81 17.58
CA ILE A 50 -4.09 -2.35 17.71
C ILE A 50 -3.19 -1.31 18.39
N PHE A 51 -3.28 -0.05 17.96
CA PHE A 51 -2.50 1.01 18.59
C PHE A 51 -2.84 1.18 20.06
N LYS A 52 -4.13 1.14 20.40
CA LYS A 52 -4.56 1.32 21.77
C LYS A 52 -4.13 0.18 22.69
N ILE A 53 -4.28 -1.05 22.21
CA ILE A 53 -4.05 -2.24 23.04
C ILE A 53 -2.59 -2.65 23.03
N ASN A 54 -1.97 -2.64 21.86
CA ASN A 54 -0.62 -3.19 21.69
C ASN A 54 0.47 -2.12 21.51
N GLY A 55 0.11 -0.91 21.10
CA GLY A 55 1.04 0.18 20.93
C GLY A 55 1.63 0.25 19.53
N GLU A 56 2.28 1.38 19.24
CA GLU A 56 2.81 1.65 17.90
C GLU A 56 3.92 0.66 17.51
N LYS A 57 4.79 0.33 18.44
CA LYS A 57 5.92 -0.56 18.15
C LYS A 57 5.44 -1.93 17.68
N TYR A 58 4.42 -2.44 18.33
CA TYR A 58 3.82 -3.71 17.93
C TYR A 58 3.20 -3.60 16.54
N PHE A 59 2.44 -2.53 16.31
CA PHE A 59 1.83 -2.32 15.01
C PHE A 59 2.88 -2.28 13.90
N ARG A 60 3.97 -1.54 14.11
CA ARG A 60 5.01 -1.42 13.09
C ARG A 60 5.66 -2.76 12.77
N LYS A 61 5.77 -3.63 13.78
CA LYS A 61 6.33 -4.97 13.55
C LYS A 61 5.38 -5.81 12.72
N VAL A 62 4.09 -5.78 13.03
CA VAL A 62 3.08 -6.50 12.25
C VAL A 62 3.04 -5.96 10.83
N GLU A 63 3.05 -4.65 10.68
CA GLU A 63 3.05 -3.99 9.37
C GLU A 63 4.25 -4.45 8.54
N GLU A 64 5.43 -4.50 9.14
CA GLU A 64 6.64 -4.95 8.46
C GLU A 64 6.48 -6.38 7.97
N ASN A 65 6.07 -7.27 8.87
CA ASN A 65 5.96 -8.69 8.52
C ASN A 65 4.96 -8.92 7.40
N ILE A 66 3.79 -8.31 7.50
CA ILE A 66 2.75 -8.51 6.50
C ILE A 66 3.12 -7.84 5.18
N SER A 67 3.68 -6.63 5.23
CA SER A 67 4.11 -5.96 4.01
C SER A 67 5.15 -6.78 3.25
N LEU A 68 6.16 -7.29 3.96
CA LEU A 68 7.21 -8.06 3.31
C LEU A 68 6.66 -9.37 2.74
N GLU A 69 5.69 -9.98 3.42
CA GLU A 69 5.07 -11.19 2.93
C GLU A 69 4.45 -11.00 1.55
N TYR A 70 3.76 -9.88 1.35
CA TYR A 70 3.08 -9.63 0.08
C TYR A 70 4.01 -9.03 -0.98
N LEU A 71 5.00 -8.25 -0.56
CA LEU A 71 5.90 -7.59 -1.52
C LEU A 71 6.82 -8.56 -2.27
N VAL A 72 6.99 -9.78 -1.78
CA VAL A 72 7.78 -10.78 -2.49
C VAL A 72 6.96 -11.58 -3.48
N LEU A 73 5.66 -11.37 -3.52
CA LEU A 73 4.80 -12.01 -4.51
C LEU A 73 4.99 -11.34 -5.87
N GLU A 74 4.24 -11.80 -6.85
CA GLU A 74 4.34 -11.26 -8.21
C GLU A 74 2.96 -10.90 -8.73
N LYS A 75 2.91 -9.90 -9.62
CA LYS A 75 1.70 -9.54 -10.36
C LYS A 75 0.56 -9.15 -9.44
N LYS A 76 0.86 -8.35 -8.44
CA LYS A 76 -0.15 -7.83 -7.51
C LYS A 76 -0.13 -6.33 -7.52
N ILE A 77 -1.25 -5.74 -7.13
CA ILE A 77 -1.30 -4.31 -6.84
C ILE A 77 -1.38 -4.21 -5.33
N ILE A 78 -0.36 -3.62 -4.72
CA ILE A 78 -0.23 -3.61 -3.26
C ILE A 78 -0.29 -2.18 -2.76
N SER A 79 -1.27 -1.90 -1.90
CA SER A 79 -1.38 -0.59 -1.26
C SER A 79 -0.72 -0.66 0.11
N LEU A 80 0.35 0.09 0.28
CA LEU A 80 1.02 0.19 1.58
C LEU A 80 0.27 1.16 2.48
N GLY A 81 0.31 0.90 3.78
CA GLY A 81 -0.24 1.85 4.75
C GLY A 81 0.56 3.14 4.75
N GLY A 82 -0.03 4.19 5.33
CA GLY A 82 0.54 5.53 5.29
C GLY A 82 1.97 5.65 5.76
N GLY A 83 2.37 4.87 6.76
CA GLY A 83 3.72 4.92 7.29
C GLY A 83 4.62 3.79 6.84
N GLY A 84 4.10 2.87 6.01
CA GLY A 84 4.85 1.67 5.67
C GLY A 84 6.14 1.94 4.92
N TYR A 85 6.12 2.91 4.04
CA TYR A 85 7.29 3.19 3.20
C TYR A 85 8.44 3.81 3.99
N ILE A 86 8.18 4.31 5.20
CA ILE A 86 9.23 4.86 6.06
C ILE A 86 10.13 3.72 6.58
N ASN A 87 9.58 2.53 6.70
CA ASN A 87 10.34 1.36 7.15
C ASN A 87 11.41 1.00 6.13
N PRO A 88 12.70 0.97 6.54
CA PRO A 88 13.79 0.70 5.58
C PRO A 88 13.69 -0.64 4.89
N LYS A 89 13.21 -1.66 5.59
CA LYS A 89 13.10 -3.00 5.01
C LYS A 89 12.00 -3.04 3.95
N ILE A 90 10.86 -2.42 4.24
CA ILE A 90 9.76 -2.34 3.29
C ILE A 90 10.21 -1.54 2.07
N ARG A 91 10.85 -0.38 2.30
CA ARG A 91 11.32 0.46 1.21
C ARG A 91 12.31 -0.26 0.32
N LYS A 92 13.24 -1.00 0.92
CA LYS A 92 14.22 -1.76 0.16
C LYS A 92 13.55 -2.80 -0.73
N GLN A 93 12.56 -3.49 -0.18
CA GLN A 93 11.84 -4.49 -0.97
C GLN A 93 11.05 -3.86 -2.10
N CYS A 94 10.48 -2.68 -1.86
CA CYS A 94 9.77 -1.95 -2.92
C CYS A 94 10.70 -1.59 -4.08
N MET A 95 11.97 -1.34 -3.79
CA MET A 95 12.93 -0.94 -4.82
C MET A 95 13.50 -2.11 -5.61
N LYS A 96 13.29 -3.33 -5.15
CA LYS A 96 13.88 -4.49 -5.81
C LYS A 96 13.15 -4.88 -7.07
N ASN A 97 11.98 -5.43 -6.95
CA ASN A 97 11.27 -6.04 -8.06
C ASN A 97 9.87 -5.50 -8.20
N ASN A 98 9.69 -4.26 -7.83
CA ASN A 98 8.39 -3.65 -7.80
C ASN A 98 8.41 -2.30 -8.49
N ILE A 99 7.24 -1.87 -8.96
CA ILE A 99 7.04 -0.55 -9.54
C ILE A 99 6.30 0.27 -8.49
N SER A 100 6.94 1.33 -8.00
CA SER A 100 6.34 2.17 -6.96
C SER A 100 5.63 3.34 -7.60
N VAL A 101 4.38 3.55 -7.20
CA VAL A 101 3.56 4.65 -7.69
C VAL A 101 3.15 5.51 -6.49
N TRP A 102 3.57 6.76 -6.51
CA TRP A 102 3.29 7.71 -5.45
C TRP A 102 2.00 8.46 -5.75
N LEU A 103 1.10 8.43 -4.79
CA LEU A 103 -0.16 9.17 -4.89
C LEU A 103 -0.11 10.33 -3.91
N ASN A 104 -0.23 11.52 -4.43
CA ASN A 104 -0.16 12.73 -3.63
C ASN A 104 -1.30 13.66 -4.01
N TRP A 105 -2.27 13.80 -3.12
CA TRP A 105 -3.45 14.63 -3.35
C TRP A 105 -3.24 16.08 -2.89
N LYS A 106 -2.00 16.51 -2.83
CA LYS A 106 -1.70 17.90 -2.54
C LYS A 106 -1.88 18.73 -3.81
N ASP A 107 -1.37 19.94 -3.80
CA ASP A 107 -1.69 20.92 -4.84
C ASP A 107 -1.54 20.41 -6.26
N GLU A 108 -0.42 19.82 -6.58
CA GLU A 108 -0.15 19.38 -7.95
C GLU A 108 -1.11 18.30 -8.41
N THR A 109 -1.29 17.27 -7.59
CA THR A 109 -2.17 16.16 -7.95
C THR A 109 -3.60 16.64 -8.07
N TYR A 110 -4.01 17.51 -7.18
CA TYR A 110 -5.34 18.07 -7.23
C TYR A 110 -5.54 18.88 -8.51
N SER A 111 -4.58 19.72 -8.86
CA SER A 111 -4.65 20.51 -10.07
C SER A 111 -4.73 19.63 -11.31
N TYR A 112 -3.95 18.58 -11.33
CA TYR A 112 -3.97 17.65 -12.45
C TYR A 112 -5.34 17.00 -12.62
N ARG A 113 -5.94 16.56 -11.52
CA ARG A 113 -7.26 15.98 -11.57
C ARG A 113 -8.30 16.94 -12.11
N LYS A 114 -8.21 18.20 -11.69
CA LYS A 114 -9.13 19.22 -12.18
C LYS A 114 -9.01 19.42 -13.67
N LYS A 115 -7.79 19.35 -14.19
CA LYS A 115 -7.57 19.48 -15.63
C LYS A 115 -8.16 18.34 -16.42
N LEU A 116 -8.17 17.15 -15.84
CA LEU A 116 -8.73 15.98 -16.52
C LEU A 116 -10.23 15.97 -16.50
N ASN A 117 -10.84 16.66 -15.57
CA ASN A 117 -12.27 16.77 -15.48
C ASN A 117 -12.76 17.97 -16.27
#